data_d095df3ca3b82eb078cc79ec0bbea64c
#
_entry.id   d095df3ca3b82eb078cc79ec0bbea64c
#
_cell.length_a   1.000
_cell.length_b   1.000
_cell.length_c   1.000
_cell.angle_alpha   90.00
_cell.angle_beta   90.00
_cell.angle_gamma   90.00
#
_symmetry.space_group_name_H-M   'P 1'
#
loop_
_entity.id
_entity.type
_entity.pdbx_description
1 polymer ?
#
loop_
_entity_poly.entity_id
_entity_poly.type
_entity_poly.pdbx_seq_one_letter_code
_entity_poly.pdbx_strand_id
1 'polypeptide(L)'
;MLGLAIIDMQKWMFRYPERAAQIDQLIANINAISKAFEHGLPIFDVQTIHKADRSTWSRLMRKYDYPCLIEGTEDIRPVDGYQLPERAIQITKTANSAFLGTNFETQLKAAGVTELALAGVFIDGCVGLTAADAAQRGFEVVFVDDAIGHARADRRSAILNWLADGYELKTWSTEQAVVGARHLLS
;
A
#
# COMPACT_ATOMS: atom_id res chain seq x y z
N MET A 1 1.69 3.18 18.45
CA MET A 1 1.85 1.78 17.98
C MET A 1 2.19 1.80 16.51
N LEU A 2 3.10 0.94 16.06
CA LEU A 2 3.42 0.75 14.64
C LEU A 2 2.35 -0.14 13.97
N GLY A 3 1.89 0.26 12.79
CA GLY A 3 1.01 -0.54 11.93
C GLY A 3 1.61 -0.69 10.52
N LEU A 4 1.25 -1.73 9.79
CA LEU A 4 1.65 -1.97 8.40
C LEU A 4 0.45 -1.81 7.47
N ALA A 5 0.57 -1.00 6.41
CA ALA A 5 -0.40 -1.00 5.32
C ALA A 5 0.26 -1.49 4.03
N ILE A 6 -0.34 -2.51 3.44
CA ILE A 6 0.06 -3.11 2.18
C ILE A 6 -0.92 -2.63 1.12
N ILE A 7 -0.42 -1.91 0.11
CA ILE A 7 -1.24 -1.18 -0.85
C ILE A 7 -1.26 -1.91 -2.21
N ASP A 8 -2.45 -2.28 -2.66
CA ASP A 8 -2.76 -2.69 -4.04
C ASP A 8 -1.89 -3.83 -4.62
N MET A 9 -1.59 -4.87 -3.85
CA MET A 9 -0.89 -6.06 -4.36
C MET A 9 -1.80 -6.94 -5.22
N GLN A 10 -2.39 -6.35 -6.26
CA GLN A 10 -3.41 -6.93 -7.15
C GLN A 10 -2.85 -7.20 -8.55
N LYS A 11 -3.35 -8.24 -9.24
CA LYS A 11 -2.86 -8.69 -10.57
C LYS A 11 -2.83 -7.58 -11.61
N TRP A 12 -3.85 -6.73 -11.66
CA TRP A 12 -3.92 -5.63 -12.61
C TRP A 12 -2.73 -4.67 -12.55
N MET A 13 -2.17 -4.45 -11.35
CA MET A 13 -1.07 -3.52 -11.15
C MET A 13 0.19 -3.93 -11.91
N PHE A 14 0.37 -5.21 -12.12
CA PHE A 14 1.59 -5.80 -12.69
C PHE A 14 1.48 -6.24 -14.15
N ARG A 15 0.44 -5.83 -14.88
CA ARG A 15 0.20 -6.24 -16.28
C ARG A 15 1.20 -5.69 -17.30
N TYR A 16 2.02 -4.71 -16.95
CA TYR A 16 3.06 -4.17 -17.81
C TYR A 16 4.42 -4.78 -17.46
N PRO A 17 5.29 -5.10 -18.48
CA PRO A 17 6.56 -5.79 -18.25
C PRO A 17 7.45 -5.13 -17.18
N GLU A 18 7.59 -3.80 -17.21
CA GLU A 18 8.42 -3.05 -16.25
C GLU A 18 7.88 -3.06 -14.83
N ARG A 19 6.58 -3.31 -14.66
CA ARG A 19 5.96 -3.50 -13.34
C ARG A 19 6.07 -4.96 -12.91
N ALA A 20 5.85 -5.89 -13.84
CA ALA A 20 5.98 -7.32 -13.59
C ALA A 20 7.41 -7.70 -13.16
N ALA A 21 8.43 -7.04 -13.68
CA ALA A 21 9.83 -7.25 -13.29
C ALA A 21 10.13 -6.97 -11.81
N GLN A 22 9.23 -6.30 -11.08
CA GLN A 22 9.40 -6.00 -9.66
C GLN A 22 8.72 -7.03 -8.73
N ILE A 23 7.88 -7.92 -9.28
CA ILE A 23 6.96 -8.77 -8.50
C ILE A 23 7.72 -9.63 -7.47
N ASP A 24 8.71 -10.38 -7.90
CA ASP A 24 9.39 -11.37 -7.04
C ASP A 24 10.02 -10.71 -5.83
N GLN A 25 10.70 -9.59 -6.03
CA GLN A 25 11.33 -8.82 -4.95
C GLN A 25 10.28 -8.24 -4.01
N LEU A 26 9.21 -7.63 -4.55
CA LEU A 26 8.15 -7.04 -3.73
C LEU A 26 7.45 -8.10 -2.89
N ILE A 27 7.09 -9.25 -3.48
CA ILE A 27 6.44 -10.35 -2.78
C ILE A 27 7.33 -10.89 -1.66
N ALA A 28 8.62 -11.16 -1.94
CA ALA A 28 9.54 -11.67 -0.95
C ALA A 28 9.63 -10.72 0.26
N ASN A 29 9.79 -9.44 0.02
CA ASN A 29 9.92 -8.41 1.05
C ASN A 29 8.60 -8.22 1.82
N ILE A 30 7.48 -8.07 1.13
CA ILE A 30 6.17 -7.85 1.76
C ILE A 30 5.77 -9.06 2.61
N ASN A 31 5.95 -10.29 2.12
CA ASN A 31 5.66 -11.49 2.90
C ASN A 31 6.54 -11.59 4.16
N ALA A 32 7.82 -11.22 4.06
CA ALA A 32 8.73 -11.21 5.22
C ALA A 32 8.29 -10.20 6.30
N ILE A 33 7.91 -8.99 5.89
CA ILE A 33 7.41 -7.95 6.80
C ILE A 33 6.08 -8.39 7.43
N SER A 34 5.13 -8.85 6.61
CA SER A 34 3.81 -9.30 7.05
C SER A 34 3.94 -10.37 8.14
N LYS A 35 4.79 -11.38 7.90
CA LYS A 35 5.05 -12.43 8.87
C LYS A 35 5.60 -11.90 10.21
N ALA A 36 6.42 -10.86 10.19
CA ALA A 36 6.94 -10.25 11.42
C ALA A 36 5.83 -9.49 12.18
N PHE A 37 4.93 -8.82 11.46
CA PHE A 37 3.82 -8.06 12.06
C PHE A 37 2.68 -8.95 12.60
N GLU A 38 2.45 -10.12 12.01
CA GLU A 38 1.38 -11.07 12.42
C GLU A 38 1.48 -11.51 13.88
N HIS A 39 2.64 -11.35 14.51
CA HIS A 39 2.85 -11.69 15.93
C HIS A 39 2.21 -10.73 16.92
N GLY A 40 1.50 -9.68 16.47
CA GLY A 40 0.75 -8.80 17.37
C GLY A 40 0.63 -7.34 16.94
N LEU A 41 1.21 -6.95 15.79
CA LEU A 41 1.05 -5.61 15.22
C LEU A 41 -0.08 -5.58 14.18
N PRO A 42 -0.83 -4.46 14.07
CA PRO A 42 -1.92 -4.36 13.10
C PRO A 42 -1.40 -4.32 11.66
N ILE A 43 -2.08 -5.08 10.80
CA ILE A 43 -1.83 -5.12 9.35
C ILE A 43 -3.12 -4.72 8.62
N PHE A 44 -2.98 -3.89 7.61
CA PHE A 44 -4.06 -3.44 6.73
C PHE A 44 -3.73 -3.83 5.30
N ASP A 45 -4.59 -4.64 4.69
CA ASP A 45 -4.54 -4.95 3.26
C ASP A 45 -5.48 -4.01 2.53
N VAL A 46 -4.92 -3.11 1.74
CA VAL A 46 -5.65 -2.04 1.07
C VAL A 46 -5.76 -2.37 -0.40
N GLN A 47 -6.98 -2.47 -0.91
CA GLN A 47 -7.25 -2.85 -2.28
C GLN A 47 -8.12 -1.82 -3.00
N THR A 48 -7.79 -1.54 -4.26
CA THR A 48 -8.64 -0.75 -5.16
C THR A 48 -9.65 -1.67 -5.82
N ILE A 49 -10.96 -1.41 -5.61
CA ILE A 49 -12.03 -2.18 -6.23
C ILE A 49 -13.13 -1.22 -6.70
N HIS A 50 -13.45 -1.27 -7.99
CA HIS A 50 -14.51 -0.48 -8.59
C HIS A 50 -15.74 -1.34 -8.91
N LYS A 51 -16.92 -0.74 -8.83
CA LYS A 51 -18.18 -1.41 -9.18
C LYS A 51 -18.35 -1.52 -10.69
N ALA A 52 -18.96 -2.63 -11.13
CA ALA A 52 -19.27 -2.86 -12.52
C ALA A 52 -20.29 -1.85 -13.09
N ASP A 53 -21.18 -1.32 -12.25
CA ASP A 53 -22.18 -0.30 -12.61
C ASP A 53 -21.62 1.10 -12.86
N ARG A 54 -20.30 1.27 -12.80
CA ARG A 54 -19.57 2.53 -12.99
C ARG A 54 -19.76 3.56 -11.88
N SER A 55 -20.53 3.29 -10.83
CA SER A 55 -20.82 4.26 -9.76
C SER A 55 -19.58 4.77 -9.04
N THR A 56 -18.54 3.93 -8.94
CA THR A 56 -17.27 4.23 -8.26
C THR A 56 -16.12 4.57 -9.22
N TRP A 57 -16.38 4.63 -10.52
CA TRP A 57 -15.32 4.89 -11.50
C TRP A 57 -14.74 6.30 -11.35
N SER A 58 -13.42 6.39 -11.46
CA SER A 58 -12.73 7.68 -11.49
C SER A 58 -13.10 8.49 -12.74
N ARG A 59 -12.83 9.80 -12.72
CA ARG A 59 -13.03 10.67 -13.89
C ARG A 59 -12.30 10.16 -15.14
N LEU A 60 -11.09 9.63 -14.98
CA LEU A 60 -10.30 9.13 -16.12
C LEU A 60 -10.87 7.82 -16.67
N MET A 61 -11.31 6.90 -15.81
CA MET A 61 -12.00 5.67 -16.24
C MET A 61 -13.20 5.99 -17.09
N ARG A 62 -14.04 6.94 -16.65
CA ARG A 62 -15.24 7.36 -17.41
C ARG A 62 -14.88 8.06 -18.71
N LYS A 63 -13.86 8.96 -18.68
CA LYS A 63 -13.44 9.73 -19.86
C LYS A 63 -12.97 8.85 -21.00
N TYR A 64 -12.23 7.79 -20.67
CA TYR A 64 -11.60 6.91 -21.66
C TYR A 64 -12.33 5.58 -21.84
N ASP A 65 -13.45 5.40 -21.17
CA ASP A 65 -14.20 4.13 -21.09
C ASP A 65 -13.30 2.94 -20.81
N TYR A 66 -12.46 3.09 -19.78
CA TYR A 66 -11.39 2.17 -19.46
C TYR A 66 -11.64 1.48 -18.12
N PRO A 67 -12.32 0.31 -18.12
CA PRO A 67 -12.55 -0.47 -16.90
C PRO A 67 -11.22 -1.04 -16.38
N CYS A 68 -10.98 -0.92 -15.08
CA CYS A 68 -9.87 -1.54 -14.38
C CYS A 68 -10.26 -1.83 -12.94
N LEU A 69 -9.72 -2.90 -12.38
CA LEU A 69 -9.96 -3.30 -10.98
C LEU A 69 -11.45 -3.41 -10.66
N ILE A 70 -12.22 -4.03 -11.56
CA ILE A 70 -13.66 -4.21 -11.41
C ILE A 70 -13.95 -5.41 -10.51
N GLU A 71 -14.90 -5.25 -9.58
CA GLU A 71 -15.39 -6.33 -8.73
C GLU A 71 -15.73 -7.60 -9.53
N GLY A 72 -15.38 -8.77 -9.00
CA GLY A 72 -15.64 -10.06 -9.63
C GLY A 72 -14.69 -10.44 -10.77
N THR A 73 -13.73 -9.60 -11.16
CA THR A 73 -12.74 -9.92 -12.20
C THR A 73 -11.43 -10.45 -11.61
N GLU A 74 -10.58 -11.05 -12.46
CA GLU A 74 -9.22 -11.46 -12.09
C GLU A 74 -8.32 -10.27 -11.70
N ASP A 75 -8.61 -9.08 -12.21
CA ASP A 75 -7.84 -7.85 -11.97
C ASP A 75 -7.66 -7.54 -10.49
N ILE A 76 -8.71 -7.76 -9.69
CA ILE A 76 -8.73 -7.45 -8.25
C ILE A 76 -8.06 -8.51 -7.38
N ARG A 77 -7.79 -9.70 -7.92
CA ARG A 77 -7.18 -10.77 -7.13
C ARG A 77 -5.77 -10.42 -6.72
N PRO A 78 -5.30 -10.91 -5.56
CA PRO A 78 -3.91 -10.80 -5.17
C PRO A 78 -2.98 -11.33 -6.27
N VAL A 79 -1.84 -10.69 -6.46
CA VAL A 79 -0.79 -11.19 -7.36
C VAL A 79 -0.29 -12.54 -6.83
N ASP A 80 0.00 -13.47 -7.76
CA ASP A 80 0.40 -14.83 -7.40
C ASP A 80 1.70 -14.80 -6.54
N GLY A 81 1.70 -15.54 -5.43
CA GLY A 81 2.80 -15.58 -4.46
C GLY A 81 2.69 -14.55 -3.31
N TYR A 82 1.85 -13.53 -3.42
CA TYR A 82 1.55 -12.66 -2.29
C TYR A 82 0.70 -13.42 -1.27
N GLN A 83 1.21 -13.55 -0.05
CA GLN A 83 0.54 -14.20 1.06
C GLN A 83 -0.26 -13.16 1.83
N LEU A 84 -1.57 -13.11 1.55
CA LEU A 84 -2.49 -12.24 2.28
C LEU A 84 -2.48 -12.62 3.76
N PRO A 85 -2.10 -11.71 4.69
CA PRO A 85 -2.07 -12.05 6.10
C PRO A 85 -3.48 -12.35 6.64
N GLU A 86 -3.64 -13.46 7.35
CA GLU A 86 -4.96 -13.91 7.85
C GLU A 86 -5.64 -12.88 8.77
N ARG A 87 -4.85 -12.12 9.53
CA ARG A 87 -5.34 -11.13 10.47
C ARG A 87 -5.41 -9.72 9.90
N ALA A 88 -5.13 -9.55 8.60
CA ALA A 88 -5.17 -8.22 7.98
C ALA A 88 -6.58 -7.63 7.95
N ILE A 89 -6.69 -6.39 8.38
CA ILE A 89 -7.91 -5.60 8.23
C ILE A 89 -8.04 -5.18 6.77
N GLN A 90 -9.11 -5.62 6.12
CA GLN A 90 -9.34 -5.34 4.71
C GLN A 90 -9.89 -3.93 4.53
N ILE A 91 -9.25 -3.14 3.67
CA ILE A 91 -9.68 -1.79 3.30
C ILE A 91 -9.93 -1.75 1.79
N THR A 92 -11.15 -1.46 1.41
CA THR A 92 -11.48 -1.24 -0.01
C THR A 92 -11.55 0.26 -0.30
N LYS A 93 -10.84 0.69 -1.34
CA LYS A 93 -10.84 2.07 -1.82
C LYS A 93 -11.20 2.17 -3.30
N THR A 94 -11.60 3.35 -3.74
CA THR A 94 -11.89 3.69 -5.14
C THR A 94 -11.07 4.89 -5.64
N ALA A 95 -10.18 5.39 -4.78
CA ALA A 95 -9.27 6.48 -5.07
C ALA A 95 -7.83 6.04 -4.83
N ASN A 96 -6.86 6.86 -5.24
CA ASN A 96 -5.46 6.51 -5.02
C ASN A 96 -5.09 6.49 -3.53
N SER A 97 -5.46 7.53 -2.78
CA SER A 97 -5.25 7.52 -1.33
C SER A 97 -6.17 6.54 -0.62
N ALA A 98 -5.62 5.77 0.32
CA ALA A 98 -6.38 4.86 1.18
C ALA A 98 -7.34 5.59 2.13
N PHE A 99 -7.14 6.87 2.36
CA PHE A 99 -7.99 7.66 3.26
C PHE A 99 -9.24 8.22 2.58
N LEU A 100 -9.23 8.38 1.25
CA LEU A 100 -10.30 9.07 0.56
C LEU A 100 -11.52 8.17 0.35
N GLY A 101 -12.60 8.47 1.08
CA GLY A 101 -13.89 7.77 0.98
C GLY A 101 -13.88 6.36 1.58
N THR A 102 -13.00 6.10 2.56
CA THR A 102 -12.88 4.82 3.26
C THR A 102 -12.98 5.00 4.78
N ASN A 103 -12.98 3.89 5.50
CA ASN A 103 -12.88 3.88 6.96
C ASN A 103 -11.44 3.67 7.47
N PHE A 104 -10.42 3.81 6.61
CA PHE A 104 -9.04 3.48 6.94
C PHE A 104 -8.53 4.24 8.17
N GLU A 105 -8.74 5.57 8.23
CA GLU A 105 -8.34 6.37 9.39
C GLU A 105 -8.99 5.89 10.69
N THR A 106 -10.28 5.56 10.63
CA THR A 106 -11.01 5.01 11.80
C THR A 106 -10.41 3.70 12.27
N GLN A 107 -10.07 2.80 11.32
CA GLN A 107 -9.46 1.52 11.65
C GLN A 107 -8.04 1.68 12.23
N LEU A 108 -7.23 2.58 11.67
CA LEU A 108 -5.90 2.91 12.22
C LEU A 108 -6.00 3.40 13.67
N LYS A 109 -6.91 4.35 13.94
CA LYS A 109 -7.13 4.89 15.29
C LYS A 109 -7.67 3.83 16.25
N ALA A 110 -8.61 3.00 15.83
CA ALA A 110 -9.16 1.91 16.61
C ALA A 110 -8.08 0.86 16.99
N ALA A 111 -7.13 0.62 16.09
CA ALA A 111 -5.97 -0.24 16.34
C ALA A 111 -4.84 0.46 17.13
N GLY A 112 -4.99 1.73 17.51
CA GLY A 112 -3.99 2.50 18.25
C GLY A 112 -2.74 2.83 17.45
N VAL A 113 -2.83 2.83 16.12
CA VAL A 113 -1.70 3.15 15.23
C VAL A 113 -1.38 4.63 15.31
N THR A 114 -0.13 4.95 15.54
CA THR A 114 0.44 6.31 15.51
C THR A 114 1.58 6.43 14.51
N GLU A 115 2.21 5.31 14.15
CA GLU A 115 3.25 5.20 13.14
C GLU A 115 2.84 4.16 12.10
N LEU A 116 2.90 4.50 10.82
CA LEU A 116 2.39 3.71 9.70
C LEU A 116 3.51 3.34 8.74
N ALA A 117 3.89 2.07 8.72
CA ALA A 117 4.77 1.53 7.69
C ALA A 117 3.95 1.26 6.42
N LEU A 118 4.46 1.70 5.27
CA LEU A 118 3.85 1.54 3.96
C LEU A 118 4.68 0.62 3.07
N ALA A 119 4.01 -0.34 2.45
CA ALA A 119 4.53 -1.24 1.42
C ALA A 119 3.52 -1.39 0.28
N GLY A 120 3.91 -1.99 -0.83
CA GLY A 120 3.03 -2.24 -1.98
C GLY A 120 3.25 -1.31 -3.15
N VAL A 121 2.21 -0.97 -3.92
CA VAL A 121 2.35 -0.29 -5.21
C VAL A 121 1.34 0.83 -5.42
N PHE A 122 1.73 1.93 -6.04
CA PHE A 122 3.05 2.38 -6.50
C PHE A 122 3.40 3.68 -5.78
N ILE A 123 4.70 3.97 -5.59
CA ILE A 123 5.17 5.22 -4.98
C ILE A 123 4.67 6.47 -5.74
N ASP A 124 4.62 6.39 -7.07
CA ASP A 124 4.11 7.42 -7.96
C ASP A 124 2.58 7.39 -8.14
N GLY A 125 1.88 6.82 -7.18
CA GLY A 125 0.42 6.67 -7.16
C GLY A 125 -0.12 6.43 -5.75
N CYS A 126 -0.70 5.25 -5.54
CA CYS A 126 -1.46 4.93 -4.32
C CYS A 126 -0.63 5.01 -3.04
N VAL A 127 0.60 4.51 -3.04
CA VAL A 127 1.49 4.55 -1.86
C VAL A 127 1.86 5.99 -1.52
N GLY A 128 2.34 6.78 -2.50
CA GLY A 128 2.76 8.16 -2.25
C GLY A 128 1.62 9.07 -1.79
N LEU A 129 0.44 8.95 -2.40
CA LEU A 129 -0.73 9.74 -2.00
C LEU A 129 -1.28 9.31 -0.62
N THR A 130 -1.22 8.03 -0.29
CA THR A 130 -1.57 7.54 1.05
C THR A 130 -0.58 8.07 2.08
N ALA A 131 0.71 8.10 1.77
CA ALA A 131 1.75 8.62 2.66
C ALA A 131 1.53 10.11 2.98
N ALA A 132 1.33 10.93 1.94
CA ALA A 132 1.06 12.36 2.11
C ALA A 132 -0.20 12.62 2.95
N ASP A 133 -1.27 11.87 2.69
CA ASP A 133 -2.52 11.96 3.45
C ASP A 133 -2.35 11.50 4.91
N ALA A 134 -1.58 10.44 5.16
CA ALA A 134 -1.28 9.96 6.51
C ALA A 134 -0.52 11.02 7.32
N ALA A 135 0.54 11.59 6.75
CA ALA A 135 1.33 12.64 7.40
C ALA A 135 0.48 13.88 7.75
N GLN A 136 -0.36 14.33 6.83
CA GLN A 136 -1.27 15.46 7.06
C GLN A 136 -2.35 15.19 8.14
N ARG A 137 -2.60 13.90 8.47
CA ARG A 137 -3.50 13.47 9.55
C ARG A 137 -2.79 13.22 10.88
N GLY A 138 -1.48 13.50 10.92
CA GLY A 138 -0.67 13.37 12.15
C GLY A 138 -0.12 11.98 12.42
N PHE A 139 -0.12 11.07 11.43
CA PHE A 139 0.59 9.82 11.53
C PHE A 139 2.07 10.02 11.20
N GLU A 140 2.95 9.43 12.00
CA GLU A 140 4.32 9.18 11.57
C GLU A 140 4.32 8.17 10.42
N VAL A 141 5.05 8.42 9.34
CA VAL A 141 5.04 7.54 8.17
C VAL A 141 6.42 7.00 7.89
N VAL A 142 6.49 5.71 7.61
CA VAL A 142 7.71 4.99 7.23
C VAL A 142 7.50 4.34 5.87
N PHE A 143 8.35 4.66 4.90
CA PHE A 143 8.43 3.88 3.68
C PHE A 143 9.32 2.65 3.88
N VAL A 144 8.81 1.45 3.57
CA VAL A 144 9.68 0.29 3.43
C VAL A 144 10.17 0.24 1.98
N ASP A 145 11.31 0.89 1.74
CA ASP A 145 11.77 1.30 0.41
C ASP A 145 11.89 0.15 -0.60
N ASP A 146 12.46 -0.97 -0.19
CA ASP A 146 12.62 -2.18 -1.01
C ASP A 146 11.37 -3.07 -1.08
N ALA A 147 10.28 -2.68 -0.39
CA ALA A 147 8.94 -3.26 -0.47
C ALA A 147 7.93 -2.33 -1.16
N ILE A 148 8.39 -1.24 -1.80
CA ILE A 148 7.54 -0.31 -2.55
C ILE A 148 7.91 -0.30 -4.03
N GLY A 149 6.94 -0.68 -4.87
CA GLY A 149 7.07 -0.63 -6.32
C GLY A 149 6.81 0.75 -6.91
N HIS A 150 7.16 0.89 -8.20
CA HIS A 150 6.94 2.11 -8.99
C HIS A 150 6.27 1.78 -10.33
N ALA A 151 5.38 2.65 -10.80
CA ALA A 151 4.83 2.55 -12.15
C ALA A 151 5.80 3.11 -13.19
N ARG A 152 6.64 4.08 -12.78
CA ARG A 152 7.63 4.76 -13.59
C ARG A 152 8.94 4.89 -12.81
N ALA A 153 9.98 4.16 -13.25
CA ALA A 153 11.30 4.16 -12.60
C ALA A 153 11.96 5.54 -12.57
N ASP A 154 11.80 6.32 -13.64
CA ASP A 154 12.32 7.68 -13.77
C ASP A 154 11.74 8.68 -12.76
N ARG A 155 10.61 8.38 -12.11
CA ARG A 155 9.94 9.25 -11.13
C ARG A 155 10.20 8.85 -9.68
N ARG A 156 10.60 7.60 -9.45
CA ARG A 156 10.68 7.01 -8.11
C ARG A 156 11.46 7.88 -7.12
N SER A 157 12.72 8.18 -7.43
CA SER A 157 13.60 8.93 -6.53
C SER A 157 13.10 10.35 -6.28
N ALA A 158 12.60 11.04 -7.31
CA ALA A 158 12.09 12.39 -7.17
C ALA A 158 10.87 12.46 -6.24
N ILE A 159 9.96 11.48 -6.34
CA ILE A 159 8.76 11.43 -5.49
C ILE A 159 9.13 11.04 -4.06
N LEU A 160 10.01 10.05 -3.87
CA LEU A 160 10.49 9.67 -2.54
C LEU A 160 11.15 10.85 -1.83
N ASN A 161 12.07 11.55 -2.49
CA ASN A 161 12.75 12.72 -1.92
C ASN A 161 11.75 13.84 -1.59
N TRP A 162 10.83 14.14 -2.50
CA TRP A 162 9.81 15.16 -2.26
C TRP A 162 8.93 14.85 -1.05
N LEU A 163 8.51 13.59 -0.89
CA LEU A 163 7.70 13.16 0.24
C LEU A 163 8.53 13.13 1.54
N ALA A 164 9.76 12.60 1.48
CA ALA A 164 10.63 12.53 2.64
C ALA A 164 10.97 13.94 3.17
N ASP A 165 11.38 14.85 2.28
CA ASP A 165 11.74 16.22 2.67
C ASP A 165 10.53 17.05 3.07
N GLY A 166 9.41 16.93 2.34
CA GLY A 166 8.22 17.75 2.56
C GLY A 166 7.37 17.36 3.77
N TYR A 167 7.45 16.10 4.21
CA TYR A 167 6.65 15.55 5.31
C TYR A 167 7.49 14.84 6.39
N GLU A 168 8.82 14.96 6.33
CA GLU A 168 9.76 14.32 7.27
C GLU A 168 9.57 12.79 7.39
N LEU A 169 9.24 12.13 6.26
CA LEU A 169 8.95 10.70 6.25
C LEU A 169 10.23 9.88 6.42
N LYS A 170 10.15 8.85 7.26
CA LYS A 170 11.26 7.91 7.47
C LYS A 170 11.32 6.89 6.33
N THR A 171 12.51 6.33 6.09
CA THR A 171 12.72 5.24 5.14
C THR A 171 13.44 4.09 5.84
N TRP A 172 12.88 2.89 5.74
CA TRP A 172 13.45 1.64 6.24
C TRP A 172 13.67 0.66 5.09
N SER A 173 14.62 -0.26 5.27
CA SER A 173 14.66 -1.50 4.49
C SER A 173 13.67 -2.52 5.08
N THR A 174 13.38 -3.57 4.32
CA THR A 174 12.63 -4.75 4.81
C THR A 174 13.25 -5.32 6.09
N GLU A 175 14.58 -5.44 6.14
CA GLU A 175 15.27 -5.92 7.34
C GLU A 175 15.01 -5.03 8.55
N GLN A 176 15.11 -3.72 8.39
CA GLN A 176 14.82 -2.76 9.47
C GLN A 176 13.37 -2.85 9.94
N ALA A 177 12.43 -3.00 9.02
CA ALA A 177 11.01 -3.16 9.36
C ALA A 177 10.74 -4.46 10.14
N VAL A 178 11.37 -5.56 9.74
CA VAL A 178 11.27 -6.87 10.42
C VAL A 178 11.91 -6.81 11.83
N VAL A 179 13.07 -6.21 11.95
CA VAL A 179 13.75 -6.05 13.25
C VAL A 179 12.95 -5.13 14.16
N GLY A 180 12.46 -4.00 13.65
CA GLY A 180 11.61 -3.07 14.39
C GLY A 180 10.33 -3.71 14.92
N ALA A 181 9.65 -4.49 14.08
CA ALA A 181 8.44 -5.22 14.49
C ALA A 181 8.74 -6.22 15.62
N ARG A 182 9.79 -7.01 15.50
CA ARG A 182 10.18 -7.98 16.53
C ARG A 182 10.55 -7.33 17.87
N HIS A 183 11.25 -6.20 17.82
CA HIS A 183 11.62 -5.46 19.03
C HIS A 183 10.43 -4.88 19.77
N LEU A 184 9.38 -4.47 19.06
CA LEU A 184 8.15 -3.96 19.67
C LEU A 184 7.28 -5.06 20.30
N LEU A 185 7.55 -6.32 19.99
CA LEU A 185 6.80 -7.50 20.45
C LEU A 185 7.55 -8.30 21.55
N SER A 186 8.80 -7.95 21.82
CA SER A 186 9.65 -8.55 22.88
C SER A 186 9.48 -7.82 24.21
#